data_d1b808b2dac2444f4753aee518317a95
#
_entry.id   d1b808b2dac2444f4753aee518317a95
#
_cell.length_a   1.000
_cell.length_b   1.000
_cell.length_c   1.000
_cell.angle_alpha   90.00
_cell.angle_beta   90.00
_cell.angle_gamma   90.00
#
_symmetry.space_group_name_H-M   'P 1'
#
loop_
_entity.id
_entity.type
_entity.pdbx_description
1 polymer ?
#
loop_
_entity_poly.entity_id
_entity_poly.type
_entity_poly.pdbx_seq_one_letter_code
_entity_poly.pdbx_strand_id
1 'polypeptide(L)'
;MKFRGLLFAAILLAALSGVLYWSNRHKPAETVQATTADTPPDILKLNDADITHVDIKKKTGPELVLAKDNQGKWEIDSPQKLPADQSAVSGVISSLASLPSERLVEDKAKAEDLSQFGLNAPEMEVDVTDKKGAHKLLVGDTTPTNSGAYAKLENDPRIFTIASYTKGNLDKTLNDLRDKRLLNIEPDKVTRLELRTNNQEIEFGRDKDQWQVLKPKPMRADGYAVDDVVRKLGDAKMDFSPADDEKKIASAFASAKPVAQAKVTTNSGTEQLDLRKNKDDYYAKSSQVSGIYKVPGDLGQALDKKVDDFRNKKLFEFGYTDPDKIEIDDGSKKYFLTKGGSDWFGADGKKLDVSGAESLLDKLRDLQATKFADSAPGTSNIHITVISNSGKHTEKVSLAKQGEDYIGKRDDAPDMYVLDAKSVDALTQAAADLKPAPAAKK
;
A
#
# COMPACT_ATOMS: atom_id res chain seq x y z
N MET A 1 -35.00 51.50 -39.29
CA MET A 1 -35.67 51.34 -37.98
C MET A 1 -34.87 50.57 -36.89
N LYS A 2 -33.56 50.40 -37.01
CA LYS A 2 -32.73 49.63 -36.06
C LYS A 2 -31.95 50.46 -35.00
N PHE A 3 -31.88 51.79 -35.18
CA PHE A 3 -31.14 52.67 -34.24
C PHE A 3 -31.90 53.04 -32.98
N ARG A 4 -33.23 53.06 -32.99
CA ARG A 4 -34.04 53.45 -31.82
C ARG A 4 -33.98 52.40 -30.68
N GLY A 5 -33.88 51.09 -31.02
CA GLY A 5 -33.74 50.04 -30.03
C GLY A 5 -32.39 50.01 -29.31
N LEU A 6 -31.32 50.35 -30.03
CA LEU A 6 -29.96 50.49 -29.44
C LEU A 6 -29.85 51.67 -28.48
N LEU A 7 -30.51 52.79 -28.78
CA LEU A 7 -30.57 53.97 -27.91
C LEU A 7 -31.36 53.68 -26.61
N PHE A 8 -32.45 52.93 -26.70
CA PHE A 8 -33.22 52.52 -25.52
C PHE A 8 -32.42 51.54 -24.66
N ALA A 9 -31.70 50.57 -25.25
CA ALA A 9 -30.85 49.65 -24.52
C ALA A 9 -29.67 50.36 -23.81
N ALA A 10 -29.06 51.36 -24.46
CA ALA A 10 -27.97 52.12 -23.86
C ALA A 10 -28.47 53.01 -22.67
N ILE A 11 -29.66 53.58 -22.78
CA ILE A 11 -30.23 54.37 -21.68
C ILE A 11 -30.62 53.48 -20.49
N LEU A 12 -31.15 52.27 -20.76
CA LEU A 12 -31.47 51.27 -19.73
C LEU A 12 -30.23 50.77 -19.00
N LEU A 13 -29.16 50.50 -19.75
CA LEU A 13 -27.85 50.11 -19.18
C LEU A 13 -27.22 51.23 -18.33
N ALA A 14 -27.29 52.50 -18.79
CA ALA A 14 -26.85 53.66 -18.03
C ALA A 14 -27.64 53.85 -16.75
N ALA A 15 -28.98 53.68 -16.81
CA ALA A 15 -29.85 53.76 -15.63
C ALA A 15 -29.56 52.64 -14.62
N LEU A 16 -29.41 51.39 -15.06
CA LEU A 16 -29.05 50.27 -14.21
C LEU A 16 -27.63 50.43 -13.59
N SER A 17 -26.68 50.93 -14.35
CA SER A 17 -25.35 51.23 -13.85
C SER A 17 -25.35 52.36 -12.83
N GLY A 18 -26.19 53.39 -13.03
CA GLY A 18 -26.41 54.47 -12.08
C GLY A 18 -27.05 53.99 -10.77
N VAL A 19 -28.03 53.13 -10.86
CA VAL A 19 -28.71 52.53 -9.67
C VAL A 19 -27.72 51.61 -8.91
N LEU A 20 -26.94 50.81 -9.61
CA LEU A 20 -25.89 49.98 -9.00
C LEU A 20 -24.80 50.79 -8.33
N TYR A 21 -24.35 51.89 -8.98
CA TYR A 21 -23.36 52.79 -8.44
C TYR A 21 -23.89 53.54 -7.21
N TRP A 22 -25.14 54.00 -7.25
CA TRP A 22 -25.80 54.67 -6.12
C TRP A 22 -26.07 53.68 -4.96
N SER A 23 -26.53 52.48 -5.24
CA SER A 23 -26.75 51.40 -4.26
C SER A 23 -25.41 50.99 -3.59
N ASN A 24 -24.31 50.95 -4.34
CA ASN A 24 -23.02 50.60 -3.80
C ASN A 24 -22.38 51.74 -2.94
N ARG A 25 -22.73 52.99 -3.20
CA ARG A 25 -22.29 54.15 -2.42
C ARG A 25 -23.18 54.45 -1.19
N HIS A 26 -24.41 54.02 -1.20
CA HIS A 26 -25.38 54.24 -0.12
C HIS A 26 -25.77 52.95 0.58
N LYS A 27 -24.90 51.93 0.50
CA LYS A 27 -24.99 50.86 1.50
C LYS A 27 -24.77 51.52 2.84
N PRO A 28 -25.77 51.51 3.78
CA PRO A 28 -25.46 51.80 5.15
C PRO A 28 -24.24 51.02 5.51
N ALA A 29 -23.32 51.65 6.21
CA ALA A 29 -22.31 50.86 6.93
C ALA A 29 -23.11 50.01 7.91
N GLU A 30 -23.58 48.84 7.43
CA GLU A 30 -23.74 47.73 8.33
C GLU A 30 -22.36 47.57 8.92
N THR A 31 -22.17 48.09 10.11
CA THR A 31 -21.37 47.42 11.10
C THR A 31 -21.94 46.00 11.12
N VAL A 32 -21.44 45.16 10.21
CA VAL A 32 -21.33 43.75 10.46
C VAL A 32 -20.37 43.72 11.65
N GLN A 33 -20.89 43.95 12.87
CA GLN A 33 -20.52 43.08 13.92
C GLN A 33 -20.64 41.72 13.26
N ALA A 34 -19.51 41.12 12.89
CA ALA A 34 -19.40 39.70 12.77
C ALA A 34 -19.96 39.21 14.10
N THR A 35 -21.25 38.91 14.12
CA THR A 35 -21.75 37.88 15.00
C THR A 35 -20.81 36.77 14.66
N THR A 36 -19.83 36.52 15.53
CA THR A 36 -19.18 35.23 15.61
C THR A 36 -20.32 34.27 15.44
N ALA A 37 -20.40 33.62 14.25
CA ALA A 37 -21.37 32.57 14.03
C ALA A 37 -21.19 31.70 15.26
N ASP A 38 -22.23 31.60 16.08
CA ASP A 38 -22.20 30.85 17.33
C ASP A 38 -21.79 29.45 16.94
N THR A 39 -20.46 29.23 16.94
CA THR A 39 -19.94 27.90 16.66
C THR A 39 -20.40 27.09 17.85
N PRO A 40 -21.28 26.10 17.64
CA PRO A 40 -21.81 25.35 18.73
C PRO A 40 -20.64 24.84 19.60
N PRO A 41 -20.75 24.89 20.92
CA PRO A 41 -19.62 24.54 21.78
C PRO A 41 -19.26 23.06 21.62
N ASP A 42 -17.98 22.73 21.76
CA ASP A 42 -17.56 21.33 21.85
C ASP A 42 -18.28 20.65 23.03
N ILE A 43 -18.77 19.45 22.81
CA ILE A 43 -19.36 18.61 23.87
C ILE A 43 -18.27 18.10 24.77
N LEU A 44 -17.14 17.69 24.18
CA LEU A 44 -15.97 17.17 24.88
C LEU A 44 -14.70 17.70 24.24
N LYS A 45 -13.73 18.09 25.08
CA LYS A 45 -12.41 18.55 24.64
C LYS A 45 -11.34 17.99 25.58
N LEU A 46 -10.68 16.93 25.15
CA LEU A 46 -9.64 16.21 25.89
C LEU A 46 -8.32 16.25 25.10
N ASN A 47 -7.26 15.78 25.72
CA ASN A 47 -6.01 15.53 25.04
C ASN A 47 -5.93 14.02 24.70
N ASP A 48 -5.85 13.67 23.41
CA ASP A 48 -5.76 12.28 22.92
C ASP A 48 -4.71 11.46 23.67
N ALA A 49 -3.55 12.08 23.95
CA ALA A 49 -2.45 11.39 24.63
C ALA A 49 -2.79 10.98 26.07
N ASP A 50 -3.70 11.71 26.72
CA ASP A 50 -4.08 11.50 28.12
C ASP A 50 -5.20 10.47 28.28
N ILE A 51 -5.88 10.10 27.19
CA ILE A 51 -6.93 9.07 27.21
C ILE A 51 -6.26 7.70 27.34
N THR A 52 -6.71 6.93 28.32
CA THR A 52 -6.14 5.61 28.65
C THR A 52 -7.16 4.48 28.55
N HIS A 53 -8.46 4.80 28.59
CA HIS A 53 -9.52 3.81 28.64
C HIS A 53 -10.78 4.35 27.95
N VAL A 54 -11.47 3.48 27.19
CA VAL A 54 -12.74 3.80 26.54
C VAL A 54 -13.64 2.58 26.58
N ASP A 55 -14.85 2.74 27.15
CA ASP A 55 -15.91 1.75 27.10
C ASP A 55 -16.99 2.20 26.15
N ILE A 56 -17.38 1.36 25.23
CA ILE A 56 -18.49 1.59 24.29
C ILE A 56 -19.55 0.53 24.54
N LYS A 57 -20.67 0.94 25.10
CA LYS A 57 -21.82 0.10 25.35
C LYS A 57 -22.97 0.50 24.46
N LYS A 58 -23.45 -0.42 23.67
CA LYS A 58 -24.60 -0.24 22.78
C LYS A 58 -25.83 -0.90 23.35
N LYS A 59 -26.98 -0.43 22.94
CA LYS A 59 -28.28 -1.04 23.31
C LYS A 59 -28.34 -2.52 22.94
N THR A 60 -27.65 -2.92 21.86
CA THR A 60 -27.58 -4.30 21.38
C THR A 60 -26.13 -4.67 21.10
N GLY A 61 -25.73 -5.88 21.48
CA GLY A 61 -24.38 -6.39 21.28
C GLY A 61 -23.53 -6.37 22.55
N PRO A 62 -22.30 -6.90 22.47
CA PRO A 62 -21.38 -6.90 23.60
C PRO A 62 -20.80 -5.50 23.83
N GLU A 63 -20.48 -5.24 25.09
CA GLU A 63 -19.69 -4.08 25.48
C GLU A 63 -18.26 -4.21 24.95
N LEU A 64 -17.75 -3.11 24.43
CA LEU A 64 -16.41 -3.02 23.83
C LEU A 64 -15.53 -2.15 24.71
N VAL A 65 -14.50 -2.74 25.31
CA VAL A 65 -13.56 -2.05 26.20
C VAL A 65 -12.20 -1.95 25.55
N LEU A 66 -11.70 -0.73 25.45
CA LEU A 66 -10.38 -0.39 24.92
C LEU A 66 -9.52 0.15 26.06
N ALA A 67 -8.32 -0.38 26.23
CA ALA A 67 -7.37 0.11 27.22
C ALA A 67 -5.96 0.17 26.65
N LYS A 68 -5.14 1.10 27.16
CA LYS A 68 -3.71 1.13 26.86
C LYS A 68 -2.95 0.15 27.72
N ASP A 69 -2.07 -0.62 27.09
CA ASP A 69 -1.10 -1.46 27.79
C ASP A 69 0.02 -0.62 28.45
N ASN A 70 0.94 -1.30 29.14
CA ASN A 70 2.09 -0.65 29.79
C ASN A 70 3.08 0.02 28.83
N GLN A 71 2.96 -0.25 27.53
CA GLN A 71 3.78 0.35 26.44
C GLN A 71 3.02 1.49 25.74
N GLY A 72 1.79 1.79 26.18
CA GLY A 72 0.93 2.81 25.61
C GLY A 72 0.23 2.39 24.32
N LYS A 73 0.24 1.10 23.95
CA LYS A 73 -0.52 0.55 22.83
C LYS A 73 -1.93 0.22 23.25
N TRP A 74 -2.88 0.46 22.37
CA TRP A 74 -4.27 0.09 22.61
C TRP A 74 -4.48 -1.42 22.46
N GLU A 75 -5.22 -1.99 23.40
CA GLU A 75 -5.73 -3.36 23.39
C GLU A 75 -7.25 -3.34 23.53
N ILE A 76 -7.90 -4.40 23.08
CA ILE A 76 -9.31 -4.66 23.37
C ILE A 76 -9.35 -5.61 24.55
N ASP A 77 -9.99 -5.20 25.67
CA ASP A 77 -10.12 -6.03 26.86
C ASP A 77 -11.46 -6.78 26.91
N SER A 78 -12.53 -6.21 26.33
CA SER A 78 -13.87 -6.84 26.25
C SER A 78 -14.40 -6.75 24.83
N PRO A 79 -15.15 -7.75 24.33
CA PRO A 79 -15.63 -8.97 25.01
C PRO A 79 -14.60 -10.08 25.20
N GLN A 80 -13.43 -9.92 24.63
CA GLN A 80 -12.28 -10.81 24.80
C GLN A 80 -10.99 -10.02 24.56
N LYS A 81 -9.91 -10.44 25.25
CA LYS A 81 -8.62 -9.76 25.08
C LYS A 81 -8.02 -10.03 23.72
N LEU A 82 -7.84 -8.97 22.91
CA LEU A 82 -7.31 -9.01 21.56
C LEU A 82 -6.39 -7.81 21.29
N PRO A 83 -5.39 -7.96 20.43
CA PRO A 83 -4.68 -6.82 19.87
C PRO A 83 -5.63 -5.89 19.12
N ALA A 84 -5.50 -4.57 19.32
CA ALA A 84 -6.28 -3.58 18.60
C ALA A 84 -5.54 -3.05 17.37
N ASP A 85 -6.30 -2.69 16.33
CA ASP A 85 -5.80 -1.88 15.22
C ASP A 85 -5.58 -0.45 15.73
N GLN A 86 -4.31 -0.07 15.89
CA GLN A 86 -3.93 1.22 16.47
C GLN A 86 -4.50 2.40 15.69
N SER A 87 -4.57 2.30 14.36
CA SER A 87 -5.10 3.35 13.51
C SER A 87 -6.62 3.49 13.64
N ALA A 88 -7.33 2.36 13.68
CA ALA A 88 -8.78 2.34 13.86
C ALA A 88 -9.18 2.90 15.23
N VAL A 89 -8.47 2.48 16.30
CA VAL A 89 -8.70 2.99 17.65
C VAL A 89 -8.34 4.47 17.74
N SER A 90 -7.24 4.91 17.14
CA SER A 90 -6.86 6.33 17.10
C SER A 90 -7.98 7.20 16.51
N GLY A 91 -8.69 6.70 15.49
CA GLY A 91 -9.84 7.41 14.93
C GLY A 91 -11.00 7.60 15.91
N VAL A 92 -11.28 6.60 16.75
CA VAL A 92 -12.28 6.71 17.83
C VAL A 92 -11.80 7.70 18.89
N ILE A 93 -10.54 7.58 19.32
CA ILE A 93 -9.95 8.46 20.35
C ILE A 93 -9.98 9.92 19.90
N SER A 94 -9.56 10.22 18.67
CA SER A 94 -9.57 11.59 18.15
C SER A 94 -10.99 12.14 18.03
N SER A 95 -11.98 11.30 17.69
CA SER A 95 -13.39 11.71 17.65
C SER A 95 -13.95 12.02 19.06
N LEU A 96 -13.48 11.33 20.09
CA LEU A 96 -13.85 11.59 21.48
C LEU A 96 -13.10 12.81 22.05
N ALA A 97 -11.81 12.91 21.74
CA ALA A 97 -10.97 13.99 22.26
C ALA A 97 -11.41 15.37 21.77
N SER A 98 -11.94 15.44 20.55
CA SER A 98 -12.54 16.67 20.01
C SER A 98 -13.92 16.34 19.44
N LEU A 99 -14.90 16.36 20.34
CA LEU A 99 -16.30 16.05 20.02
C LEU A 99 -17.09 17.33 19.80
N PRO A 100 -17.20 17.83 18.55
CA PRO A 100 -17.95 19.03 18.25
C PRO A 100 -19.45 18.75 18.31
N SER A 101 -20.25 19.71 18.75
CA SER A 101 -21.69 19.71 18.51
C SER A 101 -22.01 20.37 17.17
N GLU A 102 -23.09 19.95 16.52
CA GLU A 102 -23.67 20.69 15.38
C GLU A 102 -24.60 21.78 15.83
N ARG A 103 -25.35 21.51 16.90
CA ARG A 103 -26.34 22.45 17.46
C ARG A 103 -26.57 22.18 18.94
N LEU A 104 -26.74 23.22 19.72
CA LEU A 104 -27.35 23.17 21.05
C LEU A 104 -28.85 23.04 20.88
N VAL A 105 -29.45 21.98 21.41
CA VAL A 105 -30.88 21.69 21.32
C VAL A 105 -31.61 22.23 22.55
N GLU A 106 -31.04 21.96 23.73
CA GLU A 106 -31.60 22.37 25.01
C GLU A 106 -30.45 22.78 25.95
N ASP A 107 -30.54 23.95 26.57
CA ASP A 107 -29.49 24.46 27.48
C ASP A 107 -29.62 23.93 28.92
N LYS A 108 -30.86 23.66 29.34
CA LYS A 108 -31.17 23.22 30.71
C LYS A 108 -32.21 22.13 30.71
N ALA A 109 -31.90 21.01 30.09
CA ALA A 109 -32.78 19.84 30.06
C ALA A 109 -33.02 19.26 31.45
N LYS A 110 -34.26 18.92 31.75
CA LYS A 110 -34.68 18.19 32.91
C LYS A 110 -34.68 16.69 32.61
N ALA A 111 -34.66 15.87 33.67
CA ALA A 111 -34.70 14.41 33.52
C ALA A 111 -35.91 13.90 32.72
N GLU A 112 -37.06 14.59 32.84
CA GLU A 112 -38.28 14.27 32.11
C GLU A 112 -38.18 14.53 30.62
N ASP A 113 -37.28 15.45 30.18
CA ASP A 113 -37.11 15.82 28.77
C ASP A 113 -36.26 14.78 28.02
N LEU A 114 -35.44 13.98 28.71
CA LEU A 114 -34.47 13.07 28.11
C LEU A 114 -35.12 11.99 27.25
N SER A 115 -36.37 11.60 27.57
CA SER A 115 -37.09 10.54 26.86
C SER A 115 -37.42 10.90 25.42
N GLN A 116 -37.70 12.18 25.11
CA GLN A 116 -38.02 12.65 23.77
C GLN A 116 -36.80 12.68 22.84
N PHE A 117 -35.59 12.55 23.38
CA PHE A 117 -34.30 12.50 22.65
C PHE A 117 -33.68 11.11 22.69
N GLY A 118 -34.35 10.11 23.30
CA GLY A 118 -33.80 8.76 23.51
C GLY A 118 -32.64 8.71 24.52
N LEU A 119 -32.44 9.76 25.33
CA LEU A 119 -31.27 9.88 26.25
C LEU A 119 -31.49 9.25 27.64
N ASN A 120 -32.71 8.86 27.98
CA ASN A 120 -33.01 8.08 29.18
C ASN A 120 -32.75 6.57 29.02
N ALA A 121 -32.66 6.10 27.73
CA ALA A 121 -32.29 4.76 27.35
C ALA A 121 -31.47 4.84 26.06
N PRO A 122 -30.23 5.38 26.12
CA PRO A 122 -29.45 5.76 24.95
C PRO A 122 -29.14 4.56 24.05
N GLU A 123 -29.03 4.82 22.75
CA GLU A 123 -28.60 3.80 21.79
C GLU A 123 -27.13 3.39 22.03
N MET A 124 -26.33 4.33 22.54
CA MET A 124 -24.93 4.10 22.86
C MET A 124 -24.49 4.96 24.05
N GLU A 125 -23.77 4.34 24.97
CA GLU A 125 -23.04 5.01 26.05
C GLU A 125 -21.55 4.86 25.77
N VAL A 126 -20.79 5.95 25.96
CA VAL A 126 -19.34 5.93 25.79
C VAL A 126 -18.70 6.53 27.03
N ASP A 127 -18.02 5.70 27.81
CA ASP A 127 -17.23 6.15 28.95
C ASP A 127 -15.77 6.33 28.51
N VAL A 128 -15.25 7.54 28.61
CA VAL A 128 -13.85 7.84 28.29
C VAL A 128 -13.12 8.32 29.54
N THR A 129 -11.97 7.69 29.84
CA THR A 129 -11.15 8.04 30.98
C THR A 129 -9.84 8.68 30.52
N ASP A 130 -9.60 9.89 31.01
CA ASP A 130 -8.33 10.60 30.87
C ASP A 130 -7.65 10.80 32.25
N LYS A 131 -6.51 11.51 32.28
CA LYS A 131 -5.80 11.83 33.52
C LYS A 131 -6.60 12.70 34.51
N LYS A 132 -7.67 13.35 34.04
CA LYS A 132 -8.50 14.25 34.88
C LYS A 132 -9.73 13.53 35.45
N GLY A 133 -10.11 12.40 34.88
CA GLY A 133 -11.24 11.61 35.33
C GLY A 133 -12.02 10.94 34.22
N ALA A 134 -13.19 10.44 34.55
CA ALA A 134 -14.09 9.79 33.62
C ALA A 134 -15.17 10.75 33.12
N HIS A 135 -15.48 10.64 31.80
CA HIS A 135 -16.51 11.40 31.13
C HIS A 135 -17.44 10.42 30.43
N LYS A 136 -18.74 10.50 30.76
CA LYS A 136 -19.75 9.64 30.13
C LYS A 136 -20.56 10.42 29.10
N LEU A 137 -20.47 9.97 27.83
CA LEU A 137 -21.27 10.47 26.72
C LEU A 137 -22.45 9.54 26.47
N LEU A 138 -23.64 10.12 26.46
CA LEU A 138 -24.88 9.45 26.07
C LEU A 138 -25.23 9.87 24.64
N VAL A 139 -25.46 8.90 23.77
CA VAL A 139 -25.93 9.12 22.39
C VAL A 139 -27.31 8.49 22.26
N GLY A 140 -28.30 9.34 22.02
CA GLY A 140 -29.72 8.98 21.94
C GLY A 140 -30.18 8.72 20.49
N ASP A 141 -31.43 9.06 20.25
CA ASP A 141 -32.11 8.82 18.96
C ASP A 141 -31.48 9.64 17.83
N THR A 142 -31.66 9.12 16.61
CA THR A 142 -31.33 9.86 15.38
C THR A 142 -32.26 11.06 15.23
N THR A 143 -31.73 12.19 14.77
CA THR A 143 -32.53 13.40 14.52
C THR A 143 -33.58 13.15 13.44
N PRO A 144 -34.72 13.87 13.45
CA PRO A 144 -35.80 13.71 12.46
C PRO A 144 -35.37 13.89 11.00
N THR A 145 -34.28 14.65 10.79
CA THR A 145 -33.69 14.89 9.46
C THR A 145 -32.69 13.81 9.06
N ASN A 146 -32.39 12.83 9.90
CA ASN A 146 -31.33 11.81 9.74
C ASN A 146 -29.93 12.39 9.52
N SER A 147 -29.69 13.66 9.86
CA SER A 147 -28.38 14.30 9.72
C SER A 147 -27.43 13.99 10.86
N GLY A 148 -27.95 13.53 12.01
CA GLY A 148 -27.15 13.26 13.19
C GLY A 148 -27.92 12.54 14.29
N ALA A 149 -27.42 12.60 15.51
CA ALA A 149 -28.05 12.03 16.70
C ALA A 149 -28.01 13.02 17.85
N TYR A 150 -28.93 12.86 18.81
CA TYR A 150 -28.89 13.62 20.05
C TYR A 150 -27.78 13.08 20.96
N ALA A 151 -27.08 13.98 21.65
CA ALA A 151 -25.98 13.62 22.52
C ALA A 151 -25.90 14.56 23.73
N LYS A 152 -25.46 14.03 24.86
CA LYS A 152 -25.14 14.82 26.07
C LYS A 152 -24.06 14.14 26.93
N LEU A 153 -23.31 14.89 27.68
CA LEU A 153 -22.54 14.33 28.79
C LEU A 153 -23.47 14.08 29.98
N GLU A 154 -23.23 12.99 30.70
CA GLU A 154 -24.07 12.61 31.85
C GLU A 154 -24.25 13.76 32.84
N ASN A 155 -23.17 14.46 33.20
CA ASN A 155 -23.14 15.53 34.17
C ASN A 155 -23.35 16.94 33.60
N ASP A 156 -23.69 17.07 32.33
CA ASP A 156 -23.99 18.36 31.68
C ASP A 156 -25.52 18.47 31.44
N PRO A 157 -26.19 19.54 31.81
CA PRO A 157 -27.63 19.70 31.58
C PRO A 157 -27.98 19.96 30.11
N ARG A 158 -26.99 20.26 29.26
CA ARG A 158 -27.19 20.61 27.88
C ARG A 158 -27.42 19.36 27.00
N ILE A 159 -28.27 19.49 26.01
CA ILE A 159 -28.47 18.50 24.96
C ILE A 159 -28.01 19.09 23.62
N PHE A 160 -27.27 18.33 22.90
CA PHE A 160 -26.70 18.71 21.60
C PHE A 160 -27.14 17.75 20.51
N THR A 161 -26.89 18.12 19.25
CA THR A 161 -26.80 17.16 18.15
C THR A 161 -25.35 16.97 17.73
N ILE A 162 -24.99 15.74 17.38
CA ILE A 162 -23.74 15.38 16.73
C ILE A 162 -24.03 14.88 15.32
N ALA A 163 -23.10 15.09 14.39
CA ALA A 163 -23.24 14.66 13.02
C ALA A 163 -23.28 13.12 12.88
N SER A 164 -23.95 12.62 11.84
CA SER A 164 -24.02 11.19 11.56
C SER A 164 -22.65 10.55 11.40
N TYR A 165 -21.68 11.23 10.79
CA TYR A 165 -20.31 10.72 10.67
C TYR A 165 -19.61 10.61 12.04
N THR A 166 -19.87 11.54 12.96
CA THR A 166 -19.34 11.51 14.34
C THR A 166 -19.89 10.30 15.08
N LYS A 167 -21.23 10.09 15.03
CA LYS A 167 -21.84 8.87 15.58
C LYS A 167 -21.21 7.62 14.95
N GLY A 168 -21.05 7.57 13.63
CA GLY A 168 -20.45 6.44 12.91
C GLY A 168 -18.97 6.17 13.27
N ASN A 169 -18.24 7.20 13.67
CA ASN A 169 -16.87 7.02 14.20
C ASN A 169 -16.83 6.36 15.58
N LEU A 170 -17.88 6.55 16.37
CA LEU A 170 -17.99 5.94 17.71
C LEU A 170 -18.71 4.58 17.64
N ASP A 171 -19.62 4.38 16.67
CA ASP A 171 -20.39 3.15 16.51
C ASP A 171 -19.58 2.03 15.85
N LYS A 172 -18.48 1.61 16.52
CA LYS A 172 -17.59 0.56 16.05
C LYS A 172 -17.97 -0.81 16.62
N THR A 173 -17.65 -1.85 15.88
CA THR A 173 -17.77 -3.24 16.32
C THR A 173 -16.38 -3.79 16.73
N LEU A 174 -16.36 -4.94 17.39
CA LEU A 174 -15.12 -5.66 17.67
C LEU A 174 -14.26 -5.85 16.40
N ASN A 175 -14.91 -6.25 15.30
CA ASN A 175 -14.22 -6.49 14.04
C ASN A 175 -13.72 -5.21 13.35
N ASP A 176 -14.24 -4.03 13.71
CA ASP A 176 -13.71 -2.76 13.20
C ASP A 176 -12.43 -2.35 13.90
N LEU A 177 -12.28 -2.71 15.18
CA LEU A 177 -11.19 -2.23 16.02
C LEU A 177 -10.10 -3.27 16.33
N ARG A 178 -10.35 -4.57 16.08
CA ARG A 178 -9.31 -5.59 16.29
C ARG A 178 -8.23 -5.54 15.21
N ASP A 179 -7.00 -5.87 15.59
CA ASP A 179 -5.95 -6.14 14.61
C ASP A 179 -6.36 -7.38 13.79
N LYS A 180 -6.48 -7.17 12.47
CA LYS A 180 -6.92 -8.21 11.53
C LYS A 180 -5.75 -8.94 10.86
N ARG A 181 -4.51 -8.55 11.14
CA ARG A 181 -3.34 -9.17 10.52
C ARG A 181 -3.23 -10.63 10.92
N LEU A 182 -2.95 -11.46 9.94
CA LEU A 182 -2.72 -12.90 10.14
C LEU A 182 -1.29 -13.19 10.56
N LEU A 183 -0.34 -12.35 10.14
CA LEU A 183 1.06 -12.41 10.51
C LEU A 183 1.50 -11.04 11.06
N ASN A 184 2.45 -11.05 11.98
CA ASN A 184 3.00 -9.84 12.57
C ASN A 184 4.43 -9.60 12.09
N ILE A 185 4.62 -9.63 10.77
CA ILE A 185 5.92 -9.46 10.12
C ILE A 185 6.09 -8.03 9.61
N GLU A 186 7.31 -7.53 9.69
CA GLU A 186 7.73 -6.31 9.00
C GLU A 186 8.50 -6.75 7.75
N PRO A 187 8.03 -6.45 6.53
CA PRO A 187 8.62 -6.95 5.29
C PRO A 187 10.13 -6.72 5.17
N ASP A 188 10.59 -5.55 5.61
CA ASP A 188 12.02 -5.19 5.55
C ASP A 188 12.90 -5.99 6.51
N LYS A 189 12.31 -6.62 7.53
CA LYS A 189 13.02 -7.46 8.50
C LYS A 189 13.00 -8.94 8.16
N VAL A 190 12.35 -9.31 7.06
CA VAL A 190 12.30 -10.72 6.62
C VAL A 190 13.65 -11.12 6.02
N THR A 191 14.24 -12.17 6.57
CA THR A 191 15.51 -12.71 6.14
C THR A 191 15.39 -14.02 5.35
N ARG A 192 14.25 -14.73 5.53
CA ARG A 192 14.00 -16.02 4.86
C ARG A 192 12.50 -16.20 4.63
N LEU A 193 12.17 -16.74 3.46
CA LEU A 193 10.81 -17.15 3.09
C LEU A 193 10.86 -18.59 2.55
N GLU A 194 10.04 -19.47 3.11
CA GLU A 194 9.81 -20.83 2.62
C GLU A 194 8.36 -20.90 2.11
N LEU A 195 8.19 -21.30 0.86
CA LEU A 195 6.88 -21.51 0.23
C LEU A 195 6.75 -22.97 -0.18
N ARG A 196 5.70 -23.63 0.27
CA ARG A 196 5.27 -24.92 -0.25
C ARG A 196 4.00 -24.72 -1.04
N THR A 197 4.07 -24.89 -2.35
CA THR A 197 2.97 -24.68 -3.28
C THR A 197 3.07 -25.70 -4.40
N ASN A 198 1.93 -26.23 -4.89
CA ASN A 198 1.89 -27.14 -6.05
C ASN A 198 2.92 -28.28 -6.02
N ASN A 199 3.12 -28.93 -4.88
CA ASN A 199 4.14 -29.95 -4.63
C ASN A 199 5.59 -29.48 -4.81
N GLN A 200 5.84 -28.19 -4.82
CA GLN A 200 7.18 -27.60 -4.82
C GLN A 200 7.49 -27.01 -3.46
N GLU A 201 8.74 -27.11 -3.05
CA GLU A 201 9.30 -26.38 -1.93
C GLU A 201 10.28 -25.36 -2.47
N ILE A 202 9.96 -24.08 -2.29
CA ILE A 202 10.77 -22.95 -2.72
C ILE A 202 11.28 -22.26 -1.46
N GLU A 203 12.56 -22.07 -1.38
CA GLU A 203 13.20 -21.38 -0.25
C GLU A 203 13.99 -20.20 -0.76
N PHE A 204 13.72 -19.03 -0.14
CA PHE A 204 14.43 -17.79 -0.41
C PHE A 204 15.23 -17.37 0.82
N GLY A 205 16.45 -16.90 0.61
CA GLY A 205 17.26 -16.25 1.60
C GLY A 205 17.65 -14.85 1.15
N ARG A 206 17.80 -13.94 2.10
CA ARG A 206 18.24 -12.56 1.84
C ARG A 206 19.68 -12.42 2.32
N ASP A 207 20.59 -12.12 1.41
CA ASP A 207 21.95 -11.75 1.73
C ASP A 207 22.13 -10.25 1.45
N LYS A 208 22.43 -9.49 2.52
CA LYS A 208 22.40 -8.02 2.52
C LYS A 208 21.01 -7.56 2.07
N ASP A 209 20.84 -6.97 0.91
CA ASP A 209 19.55 -6.51 0.40
C ASP A 209 19.07 -7.31 -0.82
N GLN A 210 19.70 -8.43 -1.13
CA GLN A 210 19.41 -9.22 -2.32
C GLN A 210 18.80 -10.58 -1.97
N TRP A 211 17.67 -10.89 -2.60
CA TRP A 211 17.06 -12.20 -2.52
C TRP A 211 17.76 -13.21 -3.42
N GLN A 212 17.88 -14.44 -2.92
CA GLN A 212 18.32 -15.60 -3.67
C GLN A 212 17.35 -16.75 -3.46
N VAL A 213 17.13 -17.54 -4.49
CA VAL A 213 16.47 -18.84 -4.36
C VAL A 213 17.50 -19.83 -3.83
N LEU A 214 17.21 -20.47 -2.70
CA LEU A 214 18.07 -21.47 -2.07
C LEU A 214 17.62 -22.88 -2.42
N LYS A 215 16.29 -23.13 -2.52
CA LYS A 215 15.70 -24.40 -2.94
C LYS A 215 14.73 -24.17 -4.11
N PRO A 216 14.63 -25.16 -5.03
CA PRO A 216 15.20 -26.51 -5.01
C PRO A 216 16.71 -26.57 -5.29
N LYS A 217 17.27 -25.52 -5.85
CA LYS A 217 18.71 -25.32 -6.07
C LYS A 217 19.04 -23.83 -6.02
N PRO A 218 20.28 -23.44 -5.74
CA PRO A 218 20.67 -22.03 -5.78
C PRO A 218 20.44 -21.42 -7.17
N MET A 219 19.71 -20.28 -7.21
CA MET A 219 19.39 -19.52 -8.43
C MET A 219 19.27 -18.04 -8.09
N ARG A 220 19.48 -17.18 -9.09
CA ARG A 220 19.23 -15.74 -8.93
C ARG A 220 17.72 -15.50 -8.81
N ALA A 221 17.33 -14.79 -7.76
CA ALA A 221 15.93 -14.42 -7.55
C ALA A 221 15.58 -13.07 -8.22
N ASP A 222 14.36 -12.96 -8.71
CA ASP A 222 13.73 -11.68 -8.94
C ASP A 222 13.30 -11.10 -7.58
N GLY A 223 14.08 -10.18 -7.06
CA GLY A 223 13.84 -9.57 -5.75
C GLY A 223 12.47 -8.92 -5.63
N TYR A 224 12.00 -8.27 -6.70
CA TYR A 224 10.67 -7.65 -6.70
C TYR A 224 9.53 -8.68 -6.57
N ALA A 225 9.67 -9.83 -7.24
CA ALA A 225 8.67 -10.90 -7.16
C ALA A 225 8.63 -11.52 -5.74
N VAL A 226 9.78 -11.65 -5.08
CA VAL A 226 9.86 -12.16 -3.70
C VAL A 226 9.36 -11.11 -2.70
N ASP A 227 9.76 -9.85 -2.83
CA ASP A 227 9.29 -8.75 -1.97
C ASP A 227 7.78 -8.54 -2.10
N ASP A 228 7.20 -8.74 -3.28
CA ASP A 228 5.74 -8.70 -3.46
C ASP A 228 5.03 -9.76 -2.61
N VAL A 229 5.53 -10.99 -2.61
CA VAL A 229 4.98 -12.06 -1.77
C VAL A 229 5.16 -11.75 -0.29
N VAL A 230 6.33 -11.27 0.13
CA VAL A 230 6.60 -10.90 1.53
C VAL A 230 5.65 -9.79 1.98
N ARG A 231 5.44 -8.77 1.15
CA ARG A 231 4.49 -7.69 1.43
C ARG A 231 3.06 -8.21 1.52
N LYS A 232 2.63 -9.05 0.58
CA LYS A 232 1.30 -9.67 0.59
C LYS A 232 1.06 -10.52 1.84
N LEU A 233 2.09 -11.20 2.35
CA LEU A 233 2.03 -11.93 3.61
C LEU A 233 1.93 -10.98 4.81
N GLY A 234 2.68 -9.87 4.82
CA GLY A 234 2.58 -8.84 5.87
C GLY A 234 1.23 -8.11 5.89
N ASP A 235 0.63 -7.94 4.71
CA ASP A 235 -0.68 -7.30 4.53
C ASP A 235 -1.85 -8.28 4.67
N ALA A 236 -1.58 -9.59 4.85
CA ALA A 236 -2.61 -10.61 4.94
C ALA A 236 -3.53 -10.36 6.14
N LYS A 237 -4.81 -10.10 5.87
CA LYS A 237 -5.82 -9.74 6.87
C LYS A 237 -7.00 -10.71 6.82
N MET A 238 -7.59 -10.89 7.99
CA MET A 238 -8.88 -11.56 8.14
C MET A 238 -9.95 -10.78 7.40
N ASP A 239 -10.77 -11.46 6.63
CA ASP A 239 -11.99 -10.93 6.04
C ASP A 239 -13.17 -11.37 6.90
N PHE A 240 -13.95 -10.41 7.38
CA PHE A 240 -15.11 -10.66 8.23
C PHE A 240 -16.39 -10.26 7.49
N SER A 241 -17.30 -11.21 7.37
CA SER A 241 -18.67 -10.94 6.93
C SER A 241 -19.64 -11.19 8.10
N PRO A 242 -20.71 -10.40 8.22
CA PRO A 242 -21.77 -10.64 9.22
C PRO A 242 -22.43 -12.02 9.09
N ALA A 243 -22.31 -12.65 7.92
CA ALA A 243 -22.85 -13.99 7.66
C ALA A 243 -21.86 -15.12 7.99
N ASP A 244 -20.64 -14.80 8.42
CA ASP A 244 -19.60 -15.78 8.70
C ASP A 244 -19.92 -16.54 9.99
N ASP A 245 -19.89 -17.86 9.88
CA ASP A 245 -20.06 -18.82 10.97
C ASP A 245 -18.76 -19.61 11.11
N GLU A 246 -18.15 -19.57 12.28
CA GLU A 246 -16.86 -20.22 12.55
C GLU A 246 -16.86 -21.71 12.21
N LYS A 247 -17.98 -22.41 12.48
CA LYS A 247 -18.10 -23.85 12.17
C LYS A 247 -18.14 -24.10 10.68
N LYS A 248 -18.84 -23.22 9.92
CA LYS A 248 -18.88 -23.30 8.45
C LYS A 248 -17.51 -23.00 7.85
N ILE A 249 -16.82 -21.99 8.34
CA ILE A 249 -15.45 -21.64 7.93
C ILE A 249 -14.50 -22.79 8.21
N ALA A 250 -14.54 -23.40 9.41
CA ALA A 250 -13.72 -24.55 9.75
C ALA A 250 -13.98 -25.77 8.86
N SER A 251 -15.26 -26.04 8.57
CA SER A 251 -15.67 -27.12 7.65
C SER A 251 -15.21 -26.84 6.21
N ALA A 252 -15.36 -25.58 5.75
CA ALA A 252 -14.89 -25.16 4.44
C ALA A 252 -13.37 -25.33 4.28
N PHE A 253 -12.60 -24.94 5.30
CA PHE A 253 -11.15 -25.13 5.32
C PHE A 253 -10.75 -26.61 5.34
N ALA A 254 -11.43 -27.43 6.12
CA ALA A 254 -11.13 -28.87 6.19
C ALA A 254 -11.28 -29.57 4.84
N SER A 255 -12.28 -29.15 4.03
CA SER A 255 -12.55 -29.69 2.68
C SER A 255 -11.83 -28.94 1.56
N ALA A 256 -11.15 -27.85 1.87
CA ALA A 256 -10.46 -26.99 0.90
C ALA A 256 -9.18 -27.64 0.36
N LYS A 257 -8.85 -27.35 -0.90
CA LYS A 257 -7.59 -27.76 -1.51
C LYS A 257 -6.44 -26.89 -0.98
N PRO A 258 -5.30 -27.47 -0.60
CA PRO A 258 -4.11 -26.70 -0.28
C PRO A 258 -3.70 -25.82 -1.46
N VAL A 259 -3.37 -24.56 -1.20
CA VAL A 259 -2.81 -23.62 -2.18
C VAL A 259 -1.34 -23.41 -1.87
N ALA A 260 -1.05 -22.96 -0.65
CA ALA A 260 0.31 -22.71 -0.21
C ALA A 260 0.46 -22.81 1.31
N GLN A 261 1.66 -23.18 1.75
CA GLN A 261 2.12 -22.94 3.11
C GLN A 261 3.31 -21.98 3.03
N ALA A 262 3.18 -20.84 3.67
CA ALA A 262 4.25 -19.87 3.79
C ALA A 262 4.84 -19.90 5.19
N LYS A 263 6.18 -19.87 5.29
CA LYS A 263 6.92 -19.75 6.53
C LYS A 263 7.89 -18.59 6.38
N VAL A 264 7.72 -17.57 7.21
CA VAL A 264 8.47 -16.33 7.17
C VAL A 264 9.34 -16.22 8.39
N THR A 265 10.63 -15.98 8.21
CA THR A 265 11.59 -15.82 9.30
C THR A 265 12.13 -14.39 9.31
N THR A 266 12.08 -13.79 10.50
CA THR A 266 12.67 -12.49 10.83
C THR A 266 13.66 -12.66 11.97
N ASN A 267 14.31 -11.59 12.39
CA ASN A 267 15.18 -11.61 13.58
C ASN A 267 14.42 -11.88 14.89
N SER A 268 13.09 -11.66 14.92
CA SER A 268 12.24 -11.88 16.07
C SER A 268 11.63 -13.27 16.15
N GLY A 269 11.74 -14.06 15.10
CA GLY A 269 11.20 -15.43 15.07
C GLY A 269 10.66 -15.84 13.72
N THR A 270 9.89 -16.92 13.75
CA THR A 270 9.30 -17.54 12.55
C THR A 270 7.80 -17.64 12.69
N GLU A 271 7.09 -17.21 11.66
CA GLU A 271 5.63 -17.23 11.56
C GLU A 271 5.19 -18.04 10.34
N GLN A 272 4.01 -18.66 10.43
CA GLN A 272 3.49 -19.55 9.40
C GLN A 272 2.05 -19.22 9.02
N LEU A 273 1.75 -19.39 7.73
CA LEU A 273 0.40 -19.30 7.18
C LEU A 273 0.11 -20.53 6.32
N ASP A 274 -0.99 -21.24 6.60
CA ASP A 274 -1.56 -22.30 5.75
C ASP A 274 -2.74 -21.71 4.98
N LEU A 275 -2.65 -21.68 3.65
CA LEU A 275 -3.65 -21.13 2.75
C LEU A 275 -4.31 -22.23 1.94
N ARG A 276 -5.64 -22.26 1.93
CA ARG A 276 -6.45 -23.22 1.20
C ARG A 276 -7.55 -22.53 0.40
N LYS A 277 -8.00 -23.19 -0.67
CA LYS A 277 -9.07 -22.71 -1.54
C LYS A 277 -10.23 -23.70 -1.57
N ASN A 278 -11.45 -23.20 -1.30
CA ASN A 278 -12.69 -23.93 -1.48
C ASN A 278 -13.60 -23.14 -2.43
N LYS A 279 -13.85 -23.68 -3.63
CA LYS A 279 -14.52 -22.97 -4.73
C LYS A 279 -13.77 -21.66 -5.07
N ASP A 280 -14.41 -20.50 -4.86
CA ASP A 280 -13.84 -19.20 -5.15
C ASP A 280 -13.25 -18.51 -3.91
N ASP A 281 -13.49 -19.06 -2.72
CA ASP A 281 -13.06 -18.49 -1.45
C ASP A 281 -11.73 -19.06 -1.00
N TYR A 282 -10.91 -18.19 -0.41
CA TYR A 282 -9.65 -18.54 0.23
C TYR A 282 -9.78 -18.46 1.73
N TYR A 283 -9.15 -19.43 2.41
CA TYR A 283 -9.16 -19.55 3.86
C TYR A 283 -7.73 -19.72 4.36
N ALA A 284 -7.41 -19.04 5.45
CA ALA A 284 -6.09 -19.08 6.05
C ALA A 284 -6.14 -19.49 7.52
N LYS A 285 -5.11 -20.22 7.94
CA LYS A 285 -4.78 -20.51 9.33
C LYS A 285 -3.37 -19.98 9.59
N SER A 286 -3.23 -19.21 10.66
CA SER A 286 -1.96 -18.58 11.05
C SER A 286 -1.38 -19.22 12.30
N SER A 287 -0.06 -19.12 12.48
CA SER A 287 0.61 -19.44 13.74
C SER A 287 0.46 -18.35 14.83
N GLN A 288 0.10 -17.14 14.44
CA GLN A 288 0.01 -15.98 15.33
C GLN A 288 -1.38 -15.76 15.91
N VAL A 289 -2.40 -16.18 15.18
CA VAL A 289 -3.80 -15.96 15.56
C VAL A 289 -4.53 -17.29 15.55
N SER A 290 -5.23 -17.60 16.65
CA SER A 290 -6.06 -18.81 16.72
C SER A 290 -7.30 -18.68 15.82
N GLY A 291 -7.72 -19.79 15.23
CA GLY A 291 -8.88 -19.83 14.34
C GLY A 291 -8.52 -19.96 12.87
N ILE A 292 -9.55 -19.96 12.05
CA ILE A 292 -9.47 -20.01 10.60
C ILE A 292 -10.28 -18.84 10.07
N TYR A 293 -9.74 -18.14 9.10
CA TYR A 293 -10.34 -16.93 8.58
C TYR A 293 -10.45 -16.97 7.06
N LYS A 294 -11.51 -16.40 6.53
CA LYS A 294 -11.59 -16.06 5.13
C LYS A 294 -10.57 -14.95 4.84
N VAL A 295 -9.96 -14.98 3.65
CA VAL A 295 -8.96 -13.99 3.23
C VAL A 295 -9.20 -13.54 1.80
N PRO A 296 -8.74 -12.36 1.40
CA PRO A 296 -8.84 -11.87 0.03
C PRO A 296 -8.15 -12.80 -0.98
N GLY A 297 -8.74 -12.92 -2.17
CA GLY A 297 -8.26 -13.82 -3.22
C GLY A 297 -6.90 -13.45 -3.83
N ASP A 298 -6.48 -12.19 -3.73
CA ASP A 298 -5.18 -11.71 -4.21
C ASP A 298 -4.01 -12.31 -3.44
N LEU A 299 -4.17 -12.61 -2.15
CA LEU A 299 -3.19 -13.38 -1.37
C LEU A 299 -3.00 -14.78 -1.96
N GLY A 300 -4.12 -15.43 -2.34
CA GLY A 300 -4.07 -16.75 -2.98
C GLY A 300 -3.29 -16.75 -4.28
N GLN A 301 -3.54 -15.77 -5.13
CA GLN A 301 -2.85 -15.61 -6.40
C GLN A 301 -1.36 -15.28 -6.22
N ALA A 302 -1.00 -14.49 -5.21
CA ALA A 302 0.39 -14.15 -4.91
C ALA A 302 1.21 -15.36 -4.44
N LEU A 303 0.58 -16.29 -3.72
CA LEU A 303 1.25 -17.47 -3.18
C LEU A 303 1.20 -18.69 -4.11
N ASP A 304 0.27 -18.76 -5.07
CA ASP A 304 0.14 -19.86 -6.04
C ASP A 304 1.06 -19.66 -7.25
N LYS A 305 2.36 -19.58 -6.98
CA LYS A 305 3.41 -19.35 -7.99
C LYS A 305 4.38 -20.53 -8.06
N LYS A 306 5.04 -20.66 -9.21
CA LYS A 306 6.09 -21.65 -9.44
C LYS A 306 7.47 -21.02 -9.22
N VAL A 307 8.50 -21.86 -9.04
CA VAL A 307 9.87 -21.36 -8.87
C VAL A 307 10.33 -20.44 -10.00
N ASP A 308 9.94 -20.72 -11.24
CA ASP A 308 10.31 -19.91 -12.42
C ASP A 308 9.72 -18.50 -12.40
N ASP A 309 8.61 -18.27 -11.66
CA ASP A 309 8.01 -16.94 -11.48
C ASP A 309 8.87 -16.04 -10.60
N PHE A 310 9.79 -16.63 -9.85
CA PHE A 310 10.70 -15.94 -8.92
C PHE A 310 12.14 -15.88 -9.41
N ARG A 311 12.45 -16.48 -10.56
CA ARG A 311 13.82 -16.46 -11.08
C ARG A 311 14.10 -15.16 -11.82
N ASN A 312 15.28 -14.60 -11.60
CA ASN A 312 15.70 -13.38 -12.28
C ASN A 312 16.01 -13.68 -13.76
N LYS A 313 15.27 -13.06 -14.65
CA LYS A 313 15.38 -13.22 -16.11
C LYS A 313 16.38 -12.27 -16.75
N LYS A 314 16.85 -11.24 -16.04
CA LYS A 314 17.80 -10.27 -16.60
C LYS A 314 19.20 -10.85 -16.76
N LEU A 315 19.81 -10.57 -17.88
CA LEU A 315 21.18 -10.99 -18.17
C LEU A 315 22.20 -10.02 -17.53
N PHE A 316 21.82 -8.74 -17.35
CA PHE A 316 22.65 -7.70 -16.73
C PHE A 316 21.88 -6.91 -15.69
N GLU A 317 22.53 -6.48 -14.62
CA GLU A 317 21.92 -5.79 -13.48
C GLU A 317 22.64 -4.50 -13.05
N PHE A 318 23.27 -3.81 -13.98
CA PHE A 318 23.90 -2.51 -13.71
C PHE A 318 22.89 -1.36 -13.48
N GLY A 319 21.58 -1.64 -13.59
CA GLY A 319 20.51 -0.70 -13.30
C GLY A 319 20.49 0.52 -14.23
N TYR A 320 20.09 1.66 -13.69
CA TYR A 320 20.06 2.93 -14.44
C TYR A 320 21.39 3.69 -14.37
N THR A 321 22.32 3.28 -13.49
CA THR A 321 23.67 3.83 -13.48
C THR A 321 24.45 3.19 -14.64
N ASP A 322 24.97 4.02 -15.52
CA ASP A 322 25.74 3.51 -16.64
C ASP A 322 26.99 2.76 -16.17
N PRO A 323 27.34 1.64 -16.83
CA PRO A 323 28.57 0.92 -16.54
C PRO A 323 29.80 1.75 -16.90
N ASP A 324 30.95 1.35 -16.33
CA ASP A 324 32.23 1.99 -16.61
C ASP A 324 32.79 1.54 -17.97
N LYS A 325 32.54 0.25 -18.30
CA LYS A 325 33.10 -0.38 -19.50
C LYS A 325 32.17 -1.48 -20.03
N ILE A 326 32.11 -1.59 -21.35
CA ILE A 326 31.38 -2.65 -22.07
C ILE A 326 32.33 -3.25 -23.10
N GLU A 327 32.39 -4.57 -23.17
CA GLU A 327 33.07 -5.33 -24.20
C GLU A 327 32.08 -6.31 -24.81
N ILE A 328 31.96 -6.32 -26.14
CA ILE A 328 31.11 -7.24 -26.89
C ILE A 328 31.96 -7.88 -27.97
N ASP A 329 32.03 -9.20 -27.97
CA ASP A 329 32.60 -10.02 -29.02
C ASP A 329 31.42 -10.75 -29.69
N ASP A 330 31.07 -10.42 -30.93
CA ASP A 330 29.98 -11.04 -31.66
C ASP A 330 30.40 -12.26 -32.48
N GLY A 331 31.64 -12.72 -32.30
CA GLY A 331 32.25 -13.83 -33.00
C GLY A 331 32.93 -13.40 -34.32
N SER A 332 32.62 -12.23 -34.84
CA SER A 332 33.23 -11.64 -36.03
C SER A 332 34.05 -10.40 -35.71
N LYS A 333 33.57 -9.59 -34.75
CA LYS A 333 34.16 -8.31 -34.39
C LYS A 333 34.04 -8.06 -32.89
N LYS A 334 34.99 -7.26 -32.38
CA LYS A 334 34.97 -6.82 -30.96
C LYS A 334 34.67 -5.33 -30.88
N TYR A 335 33.79 -5.00 -29.97
CA TYR A 335 33.37 -3.65 -29.65
C TYR A 335 33.75 -3.33 -28.21
N PHE A 336 34.32 -2.15 -28.01
CA PHE A 336 34.76 -1.69 -26.69
C PHE A 336 34.18 -0.30 -26.47
N LEU A 337 33.54 -0.11 -25.32
CA LEU A 337 33.09 1.19 -24.87
C LEU A 337 33.65 1.45 -23.46
N THR A 338 34.21 2.63 -23.27
CA THR A 338 34.69 3.09 -21.97
C THR A 338 34.06 4.42 -21.66
N LYS A 339 33.51 4.55 -20.45
CA LYS A 339 32.89 5.80 -20.00
C LYS A 339 33.94 6.78 -19.51
N GLY A 340 33.85 8.04 -19.96
CA GLY A 340 34.67 9.16 -19.50
C GLY A 340 33.80 10.37 -19.18
N GLY A 341 33.49 10.59 -17.91
CA GLY A 341 32.49 11.59 -17.50
C GLY A 341 31.10 11.24 -18.00
N SER A 342 30.49 12.11 -18.78
CA SER A 342 29.18 11.88 -19.42
C SER A 342 29.29 11.22 -20.80
N ASP A 343 30.51 11.01 -21.32
CA ASP A 343 30.73 10.59 -22.69
C ASP A 343 31.21 9.14 -22.77
N TRP A 344 31.00 8.51 -23.94
CA TRP A 344 31.49 7.19 -24.27
C TRP A 344 32.58 7.25 -25.32
N PHE A 345 33.61 6.42 -25.16
CA PHE A 345 34.76 6.34 -26.04
C PHE A 345 34.95 4.92 -26.57
N GLY A 346 35.23 4.80 -27.86
CA GLY A 346 35.55 3.52 -28.49
C GLY A 346 36.96 3.04 -28.19
N ALA A 347 37.36 1.84 -28.70
CA ALA A 347 38.67 1.27 -28.55
C ALA A 347 39.80 2.16 -29.10
N ASP A 348 39.53 3.00 -30.10
CA ASP A 348 40.49 3.95 -30.72
C ASP A 348 40.55 5.29 -29.92
N GLY A 349 39.91 5.39 -28.78
CA GLY A 349 39.87 6.58 -27.93
C GLY A 349 39.02 7.73 -28.50
N LYS A 350 38.30 7.51 -29.60
CA LYS A 350 37.38 8.53 -30.15
C LYS A 350 36.07 8.52 -29.38
N LYS A 351 35.54 9.71 -29.17
CA LYS A 351 34.20 9.89 -28.61
C LYS A 351 33.16 9.26 -29.52
N LEU A 352 32.26 8.49 -28.97
CA LEU A 352 31.14 7.87 -29.67
C LEU A 352 29.93 8.81 -29.71
N ASP A 353 29.06 8.59 -30.69
CA ASP A 353 27.77 9.23 -30.74
C ASP A 353 26.92 8.81 -29.54
N VAL A 354 26.35 9.81 -28.85
CA VAL A 354 25.61 9.59 -27.60
C VAL A 354 24.39 8.69 -27.84
N SER A 355 23.63 8.95 -28.90
CA SER A 355 22.41 8.20 -29.18
C SER A 355 22.67 6.72 -29.51
N GLY A 356 23.79 6.43 -30.21
CA GLY A 356 24.22 5.05 -30.46
C GLY A 356 24.64 4.33 -29.17
N ALA A 357 25.40 4.99 -28.31
CA ALA A 357 25.80 4.43 -27.02
C ALA A 357 24.60 4.17 -26.09
N GLU A 358 23.69 5.13 -25.99
CA GLU A 358 22.45 4.98 -25.20
C GLU A 358 21.58 3.83 -25.72
N SER A 359 21.41 3.72 -27.03
CA SER A 359 20.66 2.63 -27.64
C SER A 359 21.25 1.26 -27.29
N LEU A 360 22.57 1.11 -27.30
CA LEU A 360 23.23 -0.13 -26.87
C LEU A 360 23.02 -0.41 -25.39
N LEU A 361 23.15 0.60 -24.54
CA LEU A 361 22.90 0.47 -23.10
C LEU A 361 21.49 0.00 -22.79
N ASP A 362 20.51 0.55 -23.48
CA ASP A 362 19.10 0.15 -23.32
C ASP A 362 18.88 -1.30 -23.74
N LYS A 363 19.49 -1.74 -24.85
CA LYS A 363 19.44 -3.14 -25.26
C LYS A 363 20.07 -4.10 -24.26
N LEU A 364 21.15 -3.68 -23.60
CA LEU A 364 21.77 -4.48 -22.51
C LEU A 364 20.87 -4.53 -21.27
N ARG A 365 20.26 -3.39 -20.87
CA ARG A 365 19.34 -3.33 -19.73
C ARG A 365 18.09 -4.17 -19.93
N ASP A 366 17.59 -4.19 -21.17
CA ASP A 366 16.35 -4.87 -21.52
C ASP A 366 16.57 -6.35 -21.87
N LEU A 367 17.83 -6.80 -21.98
CA LEU A 367 18.14 -8.18 -22.36
C LEU A 367 17.71 -9.14 -21.24
N GLN A 368 16.63 -9.86 -21.49
CA GLN A 368 16.04 -10.80 -20.53
C GLN A 368 15.62 -12.11 -21.20
N ALA A 369 15.61 -13.16 -20.40
CA ALA A 369 15.15 -14.47 -20.84
C ALA A 369 13.62 -14.52 -21.00
N THR A 370 13.17 -15.21 -22.02
CA THR A 370 11.76 -15.60 -22.17
C THR A 370 11.40 -16.76 -21.26
N LYS A 371 12.33 -17.70 -21.08
CA LYS A 371 12.27 -18.89 -20.22
C LYS A 371 13.67 -19.37 -19.85
N PHE A 372 13.75 -20.38 -19.01
CA PHE A 372 15.01 -21.04 -18.63
C PHE A 372 15.15 -22.37 -19.36
N ALA A 373 16.41 -22.76 -19.63
CA ALA A 373 16.73 -24.04 -20.25
C ALA A 373 17.39 -24.99 -19.22
N ASP A 374 17.20 -26.29 -19.43
CA ASP A 374 17.80 -27.33 -18.58
C ASP A 374 19.14 -27.81 -19.11
N SER A 375 19.48 -27.51 -20.38
CA SER A 375 20.70 -27.95 -21.05
C SER A 375 21.67 -26.80 -21.28
N ALA A 376 22.94 -27.09 -21.18
CA ALA A 376 23.99 -26.14 -21.51
C ALA A 376 23.93 -25.71 -22.99
N PRO A 377 24.31 -24.46 -23.29
CA PRO A 377 24.43 -24.00 -24.68
C PRO A 377 25.48 -24.80 -25.43
N GLY A 378 25.35 -24.84 -26.75
CA GLY A 378 26.42 -25.28 -27.63
C GLY A 378 27.64 -24.35 -27.56
N THR A 379 28.47 -24.34 -28.61
CA THR A 379 29.61 -23.40 -28.68
C THR A 379 29.10 -21.95 -28.71
N SER A 380 29.45 -21.18 -27.71
CA SER A 380 29.12 -19.75 -27.64
C SER A 380 30.01 -18.94 -28.56
N ASN A 381 29.40 -18.08 -29.36
CA ASN A 381 30.08 -17.18 -30.29
C ASN A 381 29.86 -15.70 -29.98
N ILE A 382 28.99 -15.37 -29.04
CA ILE A 382 28.83 -14.00 -28.54
C ILE A 382 29.23 -13.97 -27.09
N HIS A 383 30.13 -13.05 -26.74
CA HIS A 383 30.59 -12.84 -25.36
C HIS A 383 30.44 -11.38 -25.01
N ILE A 384 29.81 -11.10 -23.89
CA ILE A 384 29.54 -9.75 -23.42
C ILE A 384 30.07 -9.61 -22.01
N THR A 385 30.87 -8.58 -21.78
CA THR A 385 31.35 -8.20 -20.45
C THR A 385 30.90 -6.77 -20.15
N VAL A 386 30.26 -6.59 -19.02
CA VAL A 386 29.86 -5.29 -18.48
C VAL A 386 30.55 -5.08 -17.16
N ILE A 387 31.27 -3.96 -17.03
CA ILE A 387 32.00 -3.58 -15.81
C ILE A 387 31.35 -2.31 -15.27
N SER A 388 30.95 -2.32 -14.04
CA SER A 388 30.25 -1.23 -13.35
C SER A 388 30.78 -0.99 -11.94
N ASN A 389 30.21 0.02 -11.26
CA ASN A 389 30.54 0.38 -9.89
C ASN A 389 32.06 0.64 -9.68
N SER A 390 32.64 1.46 -10.56
CA SER A 390 34.07 1.81 -10.57
C SER A 390 34.96 0.58 -10.64
N GLY A 391 34.62 -0.38 -11.50
CA GLY A 391 35.36 -1.61 -11.74
C GLY A 391 35.15 -2.72 -10.71
N LYS A 392 34.31 -2.52 -9.71
CA LYS A 392 34.08 -3.48 -8.62
C LYS A 392 33.06 -4.58 -8.95
N HIS A 393 32.24 -4.38 -9.98
CA HIS A 393 31.24 -5.35 -10.40
C HIS A 393 31.43 -5.69 -11.87
N THR A 394 31.62 -6.98 -12.17
CA THR A 394 31.81 -7.48 -13.53
C THR A 394 30.80 -8.56 -13.82
N GLU A 395 30.03 -8.37 -14.87
CA GLU A 395 29.04 -9.31 -15.37
C GLU A 395 29.50 -9.84 -16.72
N LYS A 396 29.58 -11.16 -16.85
CA LYS A 396 29.97 -11.83 -18.09
C LYS A 396 28.87 -12.77 -18.54
N VAL A 397 28.50 -12.63 -19.80
CA VAL A 397 27.46 -13.42 -20.46
C VAL A 397 28.00 -14.01 -21.75
N SER A 398 27.76 -15.29 -21.94
CA SER A 398 28.07 -15.99 -23.18
C SER A 398 26.78 -16.48 -23.83
N LEU A 399 26.61 -16.25 -25.15
CA LEU A 399 25.41 -16.63 -25.90
C LEU A 399 25.78 -17.58 -27.02
N ALA A 400 24.98 -18.63 -27.19
CA ALA A 400 25.06 -19.57 -28.30
C ALA A 400 23.71 -19.63 -29.04
N LYS A 401 23.73 -19.56 -30.36
CA LYS A 401 22.51 -19.75 -31.16
C LYS A 401 22.10 -21.21 -31.14
N GLN A 402 20.82 -21.45 -30.84
CA GLN A 402 20.24 -22.79 -30.81
C GLN A 402 18.84 -22.77 -31.45
N GLY A 403 18.77 -23.23 -32.69
CA GLY A 403 17.55 -23.14 -33.50
C GLY A 403 17.18 -21.68 -33.81
N GLU A 404 15.97 -21.30 -33.43
CA GLU A 404 15.45 -19.92 -33.62
C GLU A 404 15.79 -18.99 -32.46
N ASP A 405 16.29 -19.49 -31.34
CA ASP A 405 16.58 -18.74 -30.13
C ASP A 405 18.09 -18.71 -29.82
N TYR A 406 18.48 -17.95 -28.81
CA TYR A 406 19.81 -18.04 -28.18
C TYR A 406 19.71 -18.62 -26.78
N ILE A 407 20.72 -19.42 -26.42
CA ILE A 407 20.91 -19.85 -25.04
C ILE A 407 22.04 -19.04 -24.43
N GLY A 408 21.72 -18.30 -23.38
CA GLY A 408 22.67 -17.49 -22.61
C GLY A 408 23.10 -18.18 -21.33
N LYS A 409 24.34 -17.94 -20.95
CA LYS A 409 24.90 -18.35 -19.67
C LYS A 409 25.66 -17.17 -19.06
N ARG A 410 25.41 -16.94 -17.77
CA ARG A 410 26.23 -16.02 -16.96
C ARG A 410 27.34 -16.81 -16.28
N ASP A 411 28.50 -16.17 -16.11
CA ASP A 411 29.62 -16.82 -15.40
C ASP A 411 29.37 -16.98 -13.89
N ASP A 412 28.57 -16.07 -13.31
CA ASP A 412 28.27 -16.00 -11.87
C ASP A 412 26.99 -16.74 -11.48
N ALA A 413 26.29 -17.41 -12.41
CA ALA A 413 25.05 -18.12 -12.14
C ALA A 413 24.98 -19.47 -12.88
N PRO A 414 24.38 -20.50 -12.26
CA PRO A 414 24.22 -21.81 -12.89
C PRO A 414 23.11 -21.87 -13.93
N ASP A 415 22.27 -20.83 -13.99
CA ASP A 415 21.09 -20.80 -14.84
C ASP A 415 21.43 -20.67 -16.33
N MET A 416 20.61 -21.30 -17.17
CA MET A 416 20.63 -21.16 -18.61
C MET A 416 19.39 -20.37 -19.05
N TYR A 417 19.62 -19.34 -19.86
CA TYR A 417 18.64 -18.35 -20.25
C TYR A 417 18.27 -18.52 -21.71
N VAL A 418 16.99 -18.73 -22.03
CA VAL A 418 16.51 -18.74 -23.42
C VAL A 418 16.13 -17.31 -23.78
N LEU A 419 16.76 -16.78 -24.82
CA LEU A 419 16.58 -15.42 -25.30
C LEU A 419 16.01 -15.49 -26.72
N ASP A 420 15.04 -14.64 -27.02
CA ASP A 420 14.56 -14.54 -28.39
C ASP A 420 15.64 -13.91 -29.31
N ALA A 421 15.69 -14.41 -30.55
CA ALA A 421 16.72 -13.97 -31.50
C ALA A 421 16.64 -12.47 -31.77
N LYS A 422 15.45 -11.87 -31.85
CA LYS A 422 15.27 -10.45 -32.18
C LYS A 422 15.95 -9.56 -31.15
N SER A 423 15.86 -9.90 -29.87
CA SER A 423 16.51 -9.14 -28.79
C SER A 423 18.04 -9.22 -28.89
N VAL A 424 18.58 -10.40 -29.15
CA VAL A 424 20.04 -10.60 -29.30
C VAL A 424 20.55 -9.96 -30.60
N ASP A 425 19.86 -10.15 -31.71
CA ASP A 425 20.21 -9.55 -33.01
C ASP A 425 20.13 -8.00 -32.94
N ALA A 426 19.14 -7.44 -32.25
CA ALA A 426 19.02 -6.00 -32.03
C ALA A 426 20.17 -5.45 -31.14
N LEU A 427 20.65 -6.21 -30.18
CA LEU A 427 21.80 -5.85 -29.35
C LEU A 427 23.09 -5.84 -30.19
N THR A 428 23.37 -6.89 -30.95
CA THR A 428 24.56 -6.99 -31.80
C THR A 428 24.54 -5.94 -32.93
N GLN A 429 23.36 -5.64 -33.49
CA GLN A 429 23.21 -4.57 -34.44
C GLN A 429 23.48 -3.20 -33.85
N ALA A 430 22.99 -2.93 -32.63
CA ALA A 430 23.28 -1.68 -31.91
C ALA A 430 24.78 -1.50 -31.63
N ALA A 431 25.50 -2.59 -31.32
CA ALA A 431 26.95 -2.56 -31.21
C ALA A 431 27.65 -2.28 -32.55
N ALA A 432 27.13 -2.85 -33.64
CA ALA A 432 27.67 -2.64 -35.00
C ALA A 432 27.42 -1.21 -35.52
N ASP A 433 26.34 -0.58 -35.11
CA ASP A 433 25.94 0.78 -35.52
C ASP A 433 26.66 1.89 -34.77
N LEU A 434 27.50 1.55 -33.81
CA LEU A 434 28.30 2.54 -33.05
C LEU A 434 29.20 3.34 -33.99
N LYS A 435 29.13 4.66 -33.93
CA LYS A 435 29.88 5.61 -34.76
C LYS A 435 30.58 6.65 -33.89
N PRO A 436 31.71 7.20 -34.34
CA PRO A 436 32.28 8.37 -33.73
C PRO A 436 31.31 9.54 -33.71
N ALA A 437 31.35 10.34 -32.65
CA ALA A 437 30.56 11.57 -32.59
C ALA A 437 30.91 12.50 -33.76
N PRO A 438 29.93 13.25 -34.32
CA PRO A 438 30.21 14.26 -35.33
C PRO A 438 31.25 15.25 -34.81
N ALA A 439 32.18 15.64 -35.67
CA ALA A 439 33.14 16.69 -35.34
C ALA A 439 32.37 17.96 -34.96
N ALA A 440 32.75 18.56 -33.81
CA ALA A 440 32.18 19.82 -33.42
C ALA A 440 32.33 20.85 -34.57
N LYS A 441 31.24 21.37 -35.08
CA LYS A 441 31.28 22.50 -36.02
C LYS A 441 31.99 23.66 -35.27
N LYS A 442 33.17 24.02 -35.76
CA LYS A 442 33.90 25.21 -35.29
C LYS A 442 33.11 26.47 -35.57
#